data_ba9b0aac01a44953984fa3c255ef5f6e
#
_entry.id   ba9b0aac01a44953984fa3c255ef5f6e
#
_cell.length_a   1.000
_cell.length_b   1.000
_cell.length_c   1.000
_cell.angle_alpha   90.00
_cell.angle_beta   90.00
_cell.angle_gamma   90.00
#
_symmetry.space_group_name_H-M   'P 1'
#
loop_
_entity.id
_entity.type
_entity.pdbx_description
1 polymer ?
#
loop_
_entity_poly.entity_id
_entity_poly.type
_entity_poly.pdbx_seq_one_letter_code
_entity_poly.pdbx_strand_id
1 'polypeptide(L)' 'MSSDVTEDEKKALTPESGFDLCGIDYFESLGRRLYFIANYERYQDALNAKKERDRPEEYLILYKGAP' A
#
# COMPACT_ATOMS: atom_id res chain seq x y z
N MET A 1 1.51 -16.18 11.36
CA MET A 1 1.28 -15.83 9.96
C MET A 1 2.32 -14.81 9.51
N SER A 2 3.02 -15.12 8.46
CA SER A 2 4.02 -14.18 7.96
C SER A 2 3.36 -13.10 7.13
N SER A 3 3.92 -11.90 7.20
CA SER A 3 3.46 -10.78 6.42
C SER A 3 4.58 -10.36 5.47
N ASP A 4 4.21 -9.97 4.26
CA ASP A 4 5.19 -9.53 3.28
C ASP A 4 5.72 -8.13 3.59
N VAL A 5 5.02 -7.38 4.45
CA VAL A 5 5.43 -6.05 4.89
C VAL A 5 5.25 -5.94 6.39
N THR A 6 6.05 -5.07 7.01
CA THR A 6 5.99 -4.87 8.46
C THR A 6 4.98 -3.79 8.82
N GLU A 7 4.55 -3.80 10.08
CA GLU A 7 3.66 -2.75 10.59
C GLU A 7 4.34 -1.38 10.56
N ASP A 8 5.67 -1.35 10.80
CA ASP A 8 6.42 -0.10 10.75
C ASP A 8 6.42 0.51 9.35
N GLU A 9 6.56 -0.34 8.32
CA GLU A 9 6.47 0.13 6.93
C GLU A 9 5.11 0.74 6.65
N LYS A 10 4.04 0.07 7.09
CA LYS A 10 2.67 0.55 6.88
C LYS A 10 2.46 1.89 7.57
N LYS A 11 2.92 2.02 8.82
CA LYS A 11 2.79 3.27 9.56
C LYS A 11 3.53 4.41 8.89
N ALA A 12 4.74 4.13 8.39
CA ALA A 12 5.56 5.16 7.77
C ALA A 12 4.90 5.72 6.50
N LEU A 13 4.16 4.89 5.78
CA LEU A 13 3.52 5.29 4.53
C LEU A 13 2.04 5.60 4.64
N THR A 14 1.45 5.46 5.83
CA THR A 14 0.04 5.81 6.02
C THR A 14 -0.13 7.32 5.90
N PRO A 15 -1.00 7.80 5.00
CA PRO A 15 -1.15 9.24 4.78
C PRO A 15 -1.98 9.89 5.88
N GLU A 16 -1.82 11.20 6.02
CA GLU A 16 -2.66 11.99 6.92
C GLU A 16 -4.08 12.07 6.41
N SER A 17 -4.26 12.07 5.10
CA SER A 17 -5.59 12.10 4.48
C SER A 17 -5.55 11.32 3.17
N GLY A 18 -6.71 10.85 2.75
CA GLY A 18 -6.82 10.11 1.51
C GLY A 18 -6.36 8.67 1.63
N PHE A 19 -6.13 8.06 0.49
CA PHE A 19 -5.81 6.65 0.37
C PHE A 19 -4.56 6.49 -0.49
N ASP A 20 -3.51 5.92 0.08
CA ASP A 20 -2.26 5.70 -0.64
C ASP A 20 -2.25 4.34 -1.28
N LEU A 21 -2.00 4.33 -2.58
CA LEU A 21 -1.70 3.09 -3.28
C LEU A 21 -0.21 2.85 -3.15
N CYS A 22 0.15 1.68 -2.64
CA CYS A 22 1.55 1.31 -2.42
C CYS A 22 1.83 -0.03 -3.09
N GLY A 23 3.07 -0.22 -3.52
CA GLY A 23 3.52 -1.47 -4.09
C GLY A 23 4.40 -2.23 -3.12
N ILE A 24 4.54 -3.53 -3.36
CA ILE A 24 5.38 -4.41 -2.54
C ILE A 24 6.49 -4.95 -3.42
N ASP A 25 7.74 -4.65 -3.08
CA ASP A 25 8.91 -5.15 -3.79
C ASP A 25 9.42 -6.38 -3.06
N TYR A 26 9.05 -7.55 -3.58
CA TYR A 26 9.41 -8.81 -2.95
C TYR A 26 10.90 -9.15 -3.05
N PHE A 27 11.64 -8.41 -3.87
CA PHE A 27 13.08 -8.60 -3.99
C PHE A 27 13.85 -7.85 -2.91
N GLU A 28 13.19 -6.89 -2.24
CA GLU A 28 13.81 -6.16 -1.16
C GLU A 28 13.70 -6.90 0.16
N SER A 29 14.55 -6.50 1.12
CA SER A 29 14.54 -7.06 2.47
C SER A 29 13.25 -6.68 3.20
N LEU A 30 12.84 -7.55 4.11
CA LEU A 30 11.69 -7.25 4.97
C LEU A 30 11.96 -5.95 5.72
N GLY A 31 10.97 -5.05 5.71
CA GLY A 31 11.11 -3.71 6.27
C GLY A 31 11.40 -2.64 5.24
N ARG A 32 11.71 -3.05 4.00
CA ARG A 32 12.03 -2.12 2.90
C ARG A 32 11.26 -2.44 1.63
N ARG A 33 10.24 -3.25 1.73
CA ARG A 33 9.48 -3.74 0.57
C ARG A 33 8.40 -2.80 0.10
N LEU A 34 7.83 -2.02 0.99
CA LEU A 34 6.70 -1.18 0.67
C LEU A 34 7.17 0.16 0.07
N TYR A 35 6.56 0.57 -1.04
CA TYR A 35 6.88 1.86 -1.66
C TYR A 35 5.61 2.57 -2.10
N PHE A 36 5.66 3.91 -2.05
CA PHE A 36 4.55 4.77 -2.40
C PHE A 36 4.39 4.90 -3.92
N ILE A 37 3.14 4.88 -4.39
CA ILE A 37 2.83 5.08 -5.80
C ILE A 37 2.03 6.36 -6.00
N ALA A 38 0.87 6.47 -5.33
CA ALA A 38 0.00 7.63 -5.51
C ALA A 38 -0.99 7.75 -4.36
N ASN A 39 -1.48 8.97 -4.13
CA ASN A 39 -2.52 9.25 -3.14
C ASN A 39 -3.81 9.57 -3.87
N TYR A 40 -4.91 9.02 -3.38
CA TYR A 40 -6.24 9.24 -3.95
C TYR A 40 -7.17 9.78 -2.88
N GLU A 41 -8.08 10.66 -3.27
CA GLU A 41 -9.04 11.23 -2.33
C GLU A 41 -10.12 10.23 -1.91
N ARG A 42 -10.43 9.27 -2.80
CA ARG A 42 -11.48 8.28 -2.56
C ARG A 42 -10.92 6.88 -2.58
N TYR A 43 -11.42 6.06 -1.67
CA TYR A 43 -11.02 4.65 -1.61
C TYR A 43 -11.28 3.94 -2.95
N GLN A 44 -12.44 4.21 -3.57
CA GLN A 44 -12.79 3.55 -4.83
C GLN A 44 -11.79 3.87 -5.94
N ASP A 45 -11.27 5.10 -5.97
CA ASP A 45 -10.28 5.48 -6.99
C ASP A 45 -8.97 4.72 -6.77
N ALA A 46 -8.54 4.59 -5.52
CA ALA A 46 -7.34 3.81 -5.19
C ALA A 46 -7.55 2.34 -5.56
N LEU A 47 -8.72 1.82 -5.26
CA LEU A 47 -9.06 0.43 -5.56
C LEU A 47 -9.06 0.16 -7.06
N ASN A 48 -9.63 1.09 -7.84
CA ASN A 48 -9.64 0.96 -9.30
C ASN A 48 -8.22 0.96 -9.85
N ALA A 49 -7.37 1.86 -9.34
CA ALA A 49 -5.97 1.93 -9.76
C ALA A 49 -5.24 0.62 -9.44
N LYS A 50 -5.52 0.05 -8.26
CA LYS A 50 -4.93 -1.23 -7.87
C LYS A 50 -5.37 -2.35 -8.82
N LYS A 51 -6.67 -2.40 -9.15
CA LYS A 51 -7.23 -3.45 -10.01
C LYS A 51 -6.70 -3.38 -11.44
N GLU A 52 -6.26 -2.22 -11.88
CA GLU A 52 -5.72 -2.03 -13.23
C GLU A 52 -4.28 -2.52 -13.36
N ARG A 53 -3.64 -2.86 -12.26
CA ARG A 53 -2.27 -3.38 -12.29
C ARG A 53 -2.26 -4.85 -12.74
N ASP A 54 -1.15 -5.27 -13.35
CA ASP A 54 -1.02 -6.66 -13.82
C ASP A 54 -1.12 -7.67 -12.70
N ARG A 55 -0.63 -7.28 -11.53
CA ARG A 55 -0.65 -8.15 -10.35
C ARG A 55 -1.18 -7.39 -9.15
N PRO A 56 -2.49 -7.21 -9.07
CA PRO A 56 -3.09 -6.42 -7.97
C PRO A 56 -2.71 -6.91 -6.58
N GLU A 57 -2.43 -8.21 -6.44
CA GLU A 57 -2.04 -8.80 -5.15
C GLU A 57 -0.69 -8.30 -4.64
N GLU A 58 0.11 -7.65 -5.50
CA GLU A 58 1.39 -7.07 -5.11
C GLU A 58 1.27 -5.60 -4.71
N TYR A 59 0.06 -5.13 -4.49
CA TYR A 59 -0.23 -3.75 -4.13
C TYR A 59 -1.19 -3.73 -2.95
N LEU A 60 -1.16 -2.63 -2.19
CA LEU A 60 -2.11 -2.46 -1.10
C LEU A 60 -2.47 -0.99 -0.94
N ILE A 61 -3.56 -0.73 -0.24
CA ILE A 61 -4.04 0.62 -0.01
C ILE A 61 -3.92 0.92 1.48
N LEU A 62 -3.22 2.01 1.79
CA LEU A 62 -3.04 2.45 3.18
C LEU A 62 -3.85 3.72 3.41
N TYR A 63 -4.51 3.78 4.57
CA TYR A 63 -5.26 4.96 4.95
C TYR A 63 -5.41 5.02 6.48
N LYS A 64 -5.58 6.24 6.99
CA LYS A 64 -5.70 6.48 8.43
C LYS A 64 -7.03 5.91 8.92
N GLY A 65 -6.97 5.18 10.02
CA GLY A 65 -8.18 4.59 10.57
C GLY A 65 -8.53 3.22 9.99
N ALA A 66 -7.67 2.66 9.14
CA ALA A 66 -7.88 1.31 8.64
C ALA A 66 -7.81 0.30 9.80
N PRO A 67 -8.66 -0.75 9.77
CA PRO A 67 -8.59 -1.79 10.81
C PRO A 67 -7.32 -2.59 10.75
#